data_bdeaa9efe37ff7ea46eadf00539f5cff
#
_entry.id   bdeaa9efe37ff7ea46eadf00539f5cff
#
_cell.length_a   1.000
_cell.length_b   1.000
_cell.length_c   1.000
_cell.angle_alpha   90.00
_cell.angle_beta   90.00
_cell.angle_gamma   90.00
#
_symmetry.space_group_name_H-M   'P 1'
#
loop_
_entity.id
_entity.type
_entity.pdbx_description
1 polymer ?
#
loop_
_entity_poly.entity_id
_entity_poly.type
_entity_poly.pdbx_seq_one_letter_code
_entity_poly.pdbx_strand_id
1 'polypeptide(L)'
;FTAGALIAADNDGLYYVADVVRGQWSALERERIIRQTAEMDGPGVPIWLEQEPGSGGKESAQATIRSLAGWTVRAERVTGDKLSRAQPFAAQCEARNVKLVRAPWNAAYLDELTMFPNGRNDDQVDASSGAFAKLARPAMREARSFQG
;
A
#
# COMPACT_ATOMS: atom_id res chain seq x y z
N PHE A 1 -0.57 -14.93 -1.24
CA PHE A 1 -0.97 -13.95 -0.21
C PHE A 1 -1.46 -12.66 -0.83
N THR A 2 -2.40 -12.04 -0.17
CA THR A 2 -2.81 -10.65 -0.42
C THR A 2 -2.41 -9.82 0.79
N ALA A 3 -1.92 -8.62 0.58
CA ALA A 3 -1.57 -7.71 1.66
C ALA A 3 -2.11 -6.30 1.38
N GLY A 4 -2.47 -5.61 2.46
CA GLY A 4 -2.79 -4.19 2.43
C GLY A 4 -1.99 -3.48 3.52
N ALA A 5 -1.41 -2.34 3.21
CA ALA A 5 -0.65 -1.54 4.15
C ALA A 5 -1.22 -0.14 4.25
N LEU A 6 -1.35 0.35 5.47
CA LEU A 6 -1.71 1.73 5.76
C LEU A 6 -0.44 2.48 6.15
N ILE A 7 -0.06 3.44 5.32
CA ILE A 7 1.11 4.29 5.58
C ILE A 7 0.60 5.72 5.84
N ALA A 8 1.13 6.33 6.86
CA ALA A 8 0.85 7.72 7.20
C ALA A 8 2.15 8.52 7.19
N ALA A 9 2.05 9.81 6.92
CA ALA A 9 3.18 10.74 6.96
C ALA A 9 2.85 11.90 7.89
N ASP A 10 3.84 12.35 8.65
CA ASP A 10 3.70 13.57 9.43
C ASP A 10 4.35 14.77 8.71
N ASN A 11 4.32 15.92 9.33
CA ASN A 11 4.88 17.14 8.77
C ASN A 11 6.40 17.25 8.94
N ASP A 12 7.01 16.34 9.69
CA ASP A 12 8.43 16.34 10.00
C ASP A 12 9.25 15.39 9.12
N GLY A 13 8.62 14.80 8.12
CA GLY A 13 9.29 13.88 7.19
C GLY A 13 9.36 12.44 7.71
N LEU A 14 8.61 12.09 8.73
CA LEU A 14 8.52 10.73 9.22
C LEU A 14 7.30 10.02 8.63
N TYR A 15 7.47 8.72 8.41
CA TYR A 15 6.42 7.85 7.89
C TYR A 15 6.10 6.77 8.91
N TYR A 16 4.86 6.36 8.93
CA TYR A 16 4.39 5.35 9.87
C TYR A 16 3.69 4.23 9.13
N VAL A 17 4.13 3.00 9.32
CA VAL A 17 3.34 1.84 8.93
C VAL A 17 2.32 1.65 10.04
N ALA A 18 1.12 2.13 9.82
CA ALA A 18 0.09 2.21 10.84
C ALA A 18 -0.69 0.89 10.99
N ASP A 19 -0.86 0.16 9.89
CA ASP A 19 -1.53 -1.13 9.91
C ASP A 19 -1.11 -1.97 8.70
N VAL A 20 -1.14 -3.29 8.88
CA VAL A 20 -0.93 -4.26 7.81
C VAL A 20 -1.95 -5.38 7.97
N VAL A 21 -2.68 -5.66 6.90
CA VAL A 21 -3.56 -6.83 6.79
C VAL A 21 -2.95 -7.77 5.76
N ARG A 22 -2.98 -9.06 6.03
CA ARG A 22 -2.38 -10.06 5.15
C ARG A 22 -3.03 -11.41 5.32
N GLY A 23 -3.25 -12.11 4.24
CA GLY A 23 -3.78 -13.46 4.29
C GLY A 23 -3.82 -14.14 2.94
N GLN A 24 -4.13 -15.42 2.97
CA GLN A 24 -4.44 -16.21 1.79
C GLN A 24 -5.95 -16.34 1.70
N TRP A 25 -6.57 -15.48 0.92
CA TRP A 25 -8.01 -15.35 0.84
C TRP A 25 -8.52 -15.73 -0.55
N SER A 26 -9.71 -16.32 -0.59
CA SER A 26 -10.48 -16.41 -1.83
C SER A 26 -10.85 -15.00 -2.32
N ALA A 27 -11.30 -14.90 -3.56
CA ALA A 27 -11.74 -13.60 -4.11
C ALA A 27 -12.83 -12.96 -3.26
N LEU A 28 -13.79 -13.76 -2.78
CA LEU A 28 -14.89 -13.27 -1.95
C LEU A 28 -14.40 -12.80 -0.57
N GLU A 29 -13.53 -13.58 0.05
CA GLU A 29 -12.94 -13.22 1.34
C GLU A 29 -12.09 -11.95 1.23
N ARG A 30 -11.31 -11.82 0.15
CA ARG A 30 -10.51 -10.63 -0.10
C ARG A 30 -11.39 -9.39 -0.20
N GLU A 31 -12.50 -9.44 -0.92
CA GLU A 31 -13.43 -8.32 -1.01
C GLU A 31 -14.00 -7.94 0.36
N ARG A 32 -14.33 -8.93 1.18
CA ARG A 32 -14.81 -8.70 2.54
C ARG A 32 -13.76 -8.02 3.41
N ILE A 33 -12.52 -8.49 3.35
CA ILE A 33 -11.40 -7.93 4.12
C ILE A 33 -11.11 -6.49 3.68
N ILE A 34 -11.11 -6.23 2.38
CA ILE A 34 -10.90 -4.87 1.85
C ILE A 34 -11.98 -3.94 2.41
N ARG A 35 -13.24 -4.36 2.39
CA ARG A 35 -14.34 -3.56 2.91
C ARG A 35 -14.23 -3.31 4.41
N GLN A 36 -13.94 -4.35 5.19
CA GLN A 36 -13.75 -4.20 6.65
C GLN A 36 -12.60 -3.23 6.95
N THR A 37 -11.49 -3.36 6.24
CA THR A 37 -10.34 -2.49 6.40
C THR A 37 -10.67 -1.04 6.05
N ALA A 38 -11.40 -0.83 4.96
CA ALA A 38 -11.86 0.50 4.55
C ALA A 38 -12.75 1.14 5.63
N GLU A 39 -13.66 0.37 6.20
CA GLU A 39 -14.54 0.85 7.27
C GLU A 39 -13.75 1.22 8.54
N MET A 40 -12.75 0.42 8.90
CA MET A 40 -11.89 0.70 10.05
C MET A 40 -11.04 1.94 9.84
N ASP A 41 -10.47 2.12 8.65
CA ASP A 41 -9.63 3.28 8.33
C ASP A 41 -10.47 4.56 8.17
N GLY A 42 -11.70 4.42 7.76
CA GLY A 42 -12.61 5.54 7.53
C GLY A 42 -12.59 6.05 6.08
N PRO A 43 -13.64 6.76 5.65
CA PRO A 43 -13.79 7.20 4.26
C PRO A 43 -12.82 8.31 3.84
N GLY A 44 -12.14 8.93 4.79
CA GLY A 44 -11.11 9.94 4.51
C GLY A 44 -9.77 9.36 4.05
N VAL A 45 -9.55 8.05 4.19
CA VAL A 45 -8.33 7.39 3.75
C VAL A 45 -8.51 6.89 2.33
N PRO A 46 -7.76 7.42 1.35
CA PRO A 46 -7.83 6.93 -0.02
C PRO A 46 -7.25 5.52 -0.13
N ILE A 47 -7.85 4.72 -1.00
CA ILE A 47 -7.49 3.32 -1.20
C ILE A 47 -6.96 3.14 -2.63
N TRP A 48 -5.87 2.44 -2.75
CA TRP A 48 -5.25 2.11 -4.03
C TRP A 48 -5.22 0.61 -4.19
N LEU A 49 -5.67 0.15 -5.34
CA LEU A 49 -5.69 -1.28 -5.70
C LEU A 49 -4.69 -1.52 -6.83
N GLU A 50 -3.98 -2.62 -6.75
CA GLU A 50 -3.21 -3.08 -7.89
C GLU A 50 -4.17 -3.75 -8.88
N GLN A 51 -4.14 -3.29 -10.13
CA GLN A 51 -4.91 -3.89 -11.20
C GLN A 51 -4.05 -4.93 -11.92
N GLU A 52 -4.45 -6.19 -11.83
CA GLU A 52 -3.82 -7.26 -12.58
C GLU A 52 -3.95 -7.03 -14.08
N PRO A 53 -2.98 -7.50 -14.89
CA PRO A 53 -3.06 -7.40 -16.34
C PRO A 53 -4.28 -8.13 -16.91
N GLY A 54 -4.82 -7.60 -18.01
CA GLY A 54 -5.91 -8.22 -18.74
C GLY A 54 -7.30 -7.75 -18.31
N SER A 55 -8.30 -8.23 -19.03
CA SER A 55 -9.70 -7.83 -18.82
C SER A 55 -10.24 -8.27 -17.47
N GLY A 56 -9.87 -9.48 -17.01
CA GLY A 56 -10.29 -9.99 -15.71
C GLY A 56 -9.80 -9.14 -14.55
N GLY A 57 -8.57 -8.65 -14.64
CA GLY A 57 -8.01 -7.73 -13.63
C GLY A 57 -8.74 -6.39 -13.60
N LYS A 58 -9.07 -5.85 -14.75
CA LYS A 58 -9.84 -4.62 -14.87
C LYS A 58 -11.25 -4.76 -14.30
N GLU A 59 -11.93 -5.84 -14.64
CA GLU A 59 -13.29 -6.12 -14.13
C GLU A 59 -13.30 -6.30 -12.61
N SER A 60 -12.34 -7.04 -12.08
CA SER A 60 -12.19 -7.26 -10.64
C SER A 60 -11.97 -5.93 -9.90
N ALA A 61 -11.08 -5.09 -10.41
CA ALA A 61 -10.81 -3.78 -9.82
C ALA A 61 -12.06 -2.89 -9.85
N GLN A 62 -12.78 -2.86 -10.97
CA GLN A 62 -14.02 -2.08 -11.09
C GLN A 62 -15.12 -2.57 -10.17
N ALA A 63 -15.22 -3.88 -9.96
CA ALA A 63 -16.17 -4.45 -9.01
C ALA A 63 -15.86 -4.00 -7.57
N THR A 64 -14.60 -4.02 -7.19
CA THR A 64 -14.17 -3.54 -5.87
C THR A 64 -14.46 -2.05 -5.69
N ILE A 65 -14.17 -1.24 -6.70
CA ILE A 65 -14.46 0.20 -6.66
C ILE A 65 -15.96 0.44 -6.46
N ARG A 66 -16.81 -0.29 -7.18
CA ARG A 66 -18.26 -0.15 -7.03
C ARG A 66 -18.75 -0.55 -5.64
N SER A 67 -18.16 -1.60 -5.06
CA SER A 67 -18.55 -2.08 -3.72
C SER A 67 -18.16 -1.11 -2.61
N LEU A 68 -17.24 -0.20 -2.87
CA LEU A 68 -16.74 0.80 -1.93
C LEU A 68 -17.23 2.21 -2.28
N ALA A 69 -18.47 2.35 -2.69
CA ALA A 69 -19.09 3.65 -2.89
C ALA A 69 -19.05 4.46 -1.58
N GLY A 70 -18.58 5.71 -1.66
CA GLY A 70 -18.35 6.55 -0.49
C GLY A 70 -16.89 6.65 -0.06
N TRP A 71 -16.03 5.75 -0.53
CA TRP A 71 -14.58 5.86 -0.38
C TRP A 71 -13.94 6.30 -1.69
N THR A 72 -12.79 6.96 -1.60
CA THR A 72 -11.98 7.26 -2.78
C THR A 72 -11.11 6.05 -3.08
N VAL A 73 -11.48 5.30 -4.12
CA VAL A 73 -10.78 4.07 -4.50
C VAL A 73 -10.31 4.20 -5.94
N ARG A 74 -9.04 3.89 -6.15
CA ARG A 74 -8.41 3.92 -7.48
C ARG A 74 -7.66 2.63 -7.72
N ALA A 75 -7.68 2.19 -8.97
CA ALA A 75 -6.90 1.03 -9.42
C ALA A 75 -5.79 1.51 -10.35
N GLU A 76 -4.61 0.96 -10.17
CA GLU A 76 -3.47 1.27 -11.01
C GLU A 76 -2.78 0.00 -11.48
N ARG A 77 -2.30 0.02 -12.70
CA ARG A 77 -1.38 -0.99 -13.19
C ARG A 77 0.00 -0.72 -12.60
N VAL A 78 0.66 -1.77 -12.17
CA VAL A 78 2.02 -1.71 -11.66
C VAL A 78 2.97 -1.88 -12.85
N THR A 79 3.93 -0.97 -12.97
CA THR A 79 4.94 -0.99 -14.03
C THR A 79 6.35 -1.03 -13.43
N GLY A 80 7.31 -1.52 -14.20
CA GLY A 80 8.69 -1.67 -13.75
C GLY A 80 8.89 -2.92 -12.89
N ASP A 81 10.11 -3.10 -12.41
CA ASP A 81 10.43 -4.23 -11.56
C ASP A 81 10.20 -3.91 -10.06
N LYS A 82 10.02 -4.96 -9.29
CA LYS A 82 9.71 -4.86 -7.86
C LYS A 82 10.82 -4.17 -7.07
N LEU A 83 12.06 -4.47 -7.41
CA LEU A 83 13.20 -3.90 -6.70
C LEU A 83 13.25 -2.38 -6.87
N SER A 84 13.11 -1.89 -8.09
CA SER A 84 13.08 -0.46 -8.38
C SER A 84 11.93 0.24 -7.67
N ARG A 85 10.75 -0.38 -7.63
CA ARG A 85 9.59 0.19 -6.94
C ARG A 85 9.78 0.27 -5.43
N ALA A 86 10.50 -0.68 -4.85
CA ALA A 86 10.73 -0.73 -3.41
C ALA A 86 11.82 0.24 -2.95
N GLN A 87 12.73 0.66 -3.82
CA GLN A 87 13.89 1.47 -3.44
C GLN A 87 13.54 2.77 -2.71
N PRO A 88 12.57 3.59 -3.13
CA PRO A 88 12.24 4.82 -2.41
C PRO A 88 11.80 4.55 -0.96
N PHE A 89 11.00 3.55 -0.74
CA PHE A 89 10.57 3.15 0.61
C PHE A 89 11.75 2.60 1.41
N ALA A 90 12.54 1.72 0.81
CA ALA A 90 13.73 1.15 1.44
C ALA A 90 14.73 2.22 1.87
N ALA A 91 14.93 3.25 1.05
CA ALA A 91 15.79 4.38 1.38
C ALA A 91 15.31 5.11 2.65
N GLN A 92 14.01 5.31 2.80
CA GLN A 92 13.47 5.93 4.00
C GLN A 92 13.58 5.02 5.23
N CYS A 93 13.41 3.72 5.05
CA CYS A 93 13.64 2.75 6.13
C CYS A 93 15.11 2.78 6.59
N GLU A 94 16.03 2.78 5.65
CA GLU A 94 17.47 2.83 5.95
C GLU A 94 17.86 4.13 6.66
N ALA A 95 17.26 5.24 6.25
CA ALA A 95 17.47 6.54 6.89
C ALA A 95 16.76 6.68 8.24
N ARG A 96 16.04 5.65 8.69
CA ARG A 96 15.31 5.61 9.96
C ARG A 96 14.15 6.61 10.04
N ASN A 97 13.57 6.93 8.89
CA ASN A 97 12.41 7.81 8.79
C ASN A 97 11.09 7.03 8.82
N VAL A 98 11.12 5.71 8.91
CA VAL A 98 9.92 4.87 8.94
C VAL A 98 9.79 4.23 10.31
N LYS A 99 8.63 4.41 10.92
CA LYS A 99 8.28 3.84 12.22
C LYS A 99 7.16 2.81 12.02
N LEU A 100 7.14 1.81 12.88
CA LEU A 100 6.04 0.84 12.91
C LEU A 100 5.16 1.09 14.13
N VAL A 101 3.87 1.08 13.95
CA VAL A 101 2.94 0.98 15.07
C VAL A 101 3.05 -0.43 15.63
N ARG A 102 3.21 -0.54 16.95
CA ARG A 102 3.37 -1.84 17.60
C ARG A 102 2.08 -2.66 17.49
N ALA A 103 2.18 -3.83 16.88
CA ALA A 103 1.04 -4.69 16.60
C ALA A 103 1.50 -6.13 16.36
N PRO A 104 0.56 -7.10 16.40
CA PRO A 104 0.90 -8.51 16.16
C PRO A 104 1.50 -8.80 14.78
N TRP A 105 1.23 -7.96 13.78
CA TRP A 105 1.76 -8.15 12.42
C TRP A 105 3.24 -7.74 12.28
N ASN A 106 3.85 -7.13 13.29
CA ASN A 106 5.20 -6.57 13.17
C ASN A 106 6.26 -7.62 12.82
N ALA A 107 6.26 -8.78 13.48
CA ALA A 107 7.29 -9.79 13.28
C ALA A 107 7.28 -10.32 11.84
N ALA A 108 6.14 -10.73 11.33
CA ALA A 108 6.01 -11.22 9.95
C ALA A 108 6.35 -10.14 8.92
N TYR A 109 5.98 -8.90 9.20
CA TYR A 109 6.30 -7.76 8.35
C TYR A 109 7.81 -7.52 8.26
N LEU A 110 8.47 -7.44 9.38
CA LEU A 110 9.92 -7.24 9.43
C LEU A 110 10.69 -8.39 8.79
N ASP A 111 10.24 -9.63 9.00
CA ASP A 111 10.86 -10.79 8.37
C ASP A 111 10.81 -10.68 6.84
N GLU A 112 9.67 -10.30 6.28
CA GLU A 112 9.54 -10.14 4.84
C GLU A 112 10.43 -9.01 4.31
N LEU A 113 10.44 -7.86 4.98
CA LEU A 113 11.27 -6.71 4.58
C LEU A 113 12.76 -7.04 4.60
N THR A 114 13.23 -7.74 5.63
CA THR A 114 14.65 -8.09 5.77
C THR A 114 15.10 -9.13 4.76
N MET A 115 14.21 -10.02 4.32
CA MET A 115 14.50 -11.04 3.30
C MET A 115 14.40 -10.53 1.87
N PHE A 116 13.71 -9.42 1.65
CA PHE A 116 13.53 -8.87 0.30
C PHE A 116 14.88 -8.48 -0.33
N PRO A 117 15.16 -8.74 -1.61
CA PRO A 117 14.23 -9.31 -2.61
C PRO A 117 14.26 -10.84 -2.70
N ASN A 118 15.02 -11.52 -1.88
CA ASN A 118 15.29 -12.97 -1.98
C ASN A 118 14.32 -13.83 -1.16
N GLY A 119 13.40 -13.21 -0.44
CA GLY A 119 12.42 -13.90 0.36
C GLY A 119 11.34 -14.59 -0.49
N ARG A 120 10.63 -15.50 0.14
CA ARG A 120 9.57 -16.27 -0.51
C ARG A 120 8.36 -15.42 -0.87
N ASN A 121 8.07 -14.42 -0.07
CA ASN A 121 6.92 -13.53 -0.22
C ASN A 121 7.39 -12.08 -0.27
N ASP A 122 6.68 -11.26 -1.04
CA ASP A 122 6.97 -9.84 -1.20
C ASP A 122 5.70 -8.95 -1.23
N ASP A 123 4.57 -9.54 -0.89
CA ASP A 123 3.27 -8.89 -0.93
C ASP A 123 3.17 -7.69 0.04
N GLN A 124 3.77 -7.79 1.22
CA GLN A 124 3.79 -6.68 2.17
C GLN A 124 4.74 -5.56 1.73
N VAL A 125 5.86 -5.92 1.12
CA VAL A 125 6.79 -4.95 0.53
C VAL A 125 6.09 -4.19 -0.60
N ASP A 126 5.40 -4.89 -1.49
CA ASP A 126 4.68 -4.27 -2.62
C ASP A 126 3.58 -3.34 -2.12
N ALA A 127 2.78 -3.77 -1.14
CA ALA A 127 1.71 -2.94 -0.56
C ALA A 127 2.29 -1.68 0.09
N SER A 128 3.36 -1.81 0.85
CA SER A 128 4.00 -0.69 1.53
C SER A 128 4.64 0.30 0.54
N SER A 129 5.36 -0.22 -0.44
CA SER A 129 5.99 0.60 -1.48
C SER A 129 4.95 1.37 -2.29
N GLY A 130 3.84 0.74 -2.61
CA GLY A 130 2.73 1.37 -3.33
C GLY A 130 2.08 2.48 -2.53
N ALA A 131 1.77 2.25 -1.27
CA ALA A 131 1.19 3.25 -0.38
C ALA A 131 2.17 4.42 -0.15
N PHE A 132 3.43 4.11 0.10
CA PHE A 132 4.47 5.13 0.27
C PHE A 132 4.57 6.04 -0.95
N ALA A 133 4.57 5.47 -2.16
CA ALA A 133 4.68 6.24 -3.40
C ALA A 133 3.53 7.26 -3.54
N LYS A 134 2.34 6.94 -3.03
CA LYS A 134 1.20 7.87 -3.05
C LYS A 134 1.40 9.05 -2.10
N LEU A 135 2.00 8.81 -0.95
CA LEU A 135 2.30 9.88 0.01
C LEU A 135 3.43 10.79 -0.46
N ALA A 136 4.45 10.24 -1.09
CA ALA A 136 5.56 11.02 -1.61
C ALA A 136 5.16 11.91 -2.79
N ARG A 137 4.23 11.46 -3.63
CA ARG A 137 3.80 12.16 -4.83
C ARG A 137 3.21 13.54 -4.57
N PRO A 138 2.32 13.76 -3.56
CA PRO A 138 1.81 15.11 -3.27
C PRO A 138 2.90 16.11 -2.96
N ALA A 139 3.90 15.76 -2.18
CA ALA A 139 5.02 16.65 -1.87
C ALA A 139 5.77 17.08 -3.14
N MET A 140 6.00 16.14 -4.06
CA MET A 140 6.63 16.45 -5.35
C MET A 140 5.77 17.40 -6.18
N ARG A 141 4.46 17.21 -6.20
CA ARG A 141 3.55 18.09 -6.94
C ARG A 141 3.46 19.47 -6.32
N GLU A 142 3.51 19.56 -5.02
CA GLU A 142 3.52 20.85 -4.32
C GLU A 142 4.77 21.63 -4.66
N ALA A 143 5.92 20.98 -4.74
CA ALA A 143 7.12 21.60 -5.20
C ALA A 143 6.96 22.21 -6.59
N ARG A 144 6.20 21.57 -7.49
CA ARG A 144 5.88 22.14 -8.80
C ARG A 144 4.82 23.22 -8.72
N SER A 145 3.86 23.12 -7.81
CA SER A 145 2.81 24.12 -7.69
C SER A 145 3.33 25.49 -7.30
N PHE A 146 4.49 25.57 -6.68
CA PHE A 146 5.15 26.85 -6.39
C PHE A 146 5.53 27.63 -7.63
N GLN A 147 5.49 27.01 -8.76
CA GLN A 147 5.83 27.62 -10.04
C GLN A 147 4.63 28.33 -10.68
N GLY A 148 3.47 27.97 -10.24
CA GLY A 148 2.24 28.59 -10.69
C GLY A 148 1.95 29.83 -9.90
#